data_8b8a0e6440c0bc4151a3cf9f3483130b
#
_entry.id   8b8a0e6440c0bc4151a3cf9f3483130b
#
_cell.length_a   1.000
_cell.length_b   1.000
_cell.length_c   1.000
_cell.angle_alpha   90.00
_cell.angle_beta   90.00
_cell.angle_gamma   90.00
#
_symmetry.space_group_name_H-M   'P 1'
#
loop_
_entity.id
_entity.type
_entity.pdbx_description
1 polymer ?
#
loop_
_entity_poly.entity_id
_entity_poly.type
_entity_poly.pdbx_seq_one_letter_code
_entity_poly.pdbx_strand_id
1 'polypeptide(L)'
;MPPFFLALTLSLPSYAGALKPYVIFDMQAHSETVPIKDAMEDWEGNSFERGENQWVSAWFETGLRYKRWGMGFVKRYDFDLRFSEDTAELYWLSANKNPLPLGRNFNVRIKAKAIKASGLRVMFSDALGQSAFYSLGLTYLKAHYTVDGGITGFADVINEKDYEFDLLIDYHYTEDTLFDRVVEEPSGKGFAVVAEFNYQFANATQLHVQVRDLFANIYWDESPYTEGLATSNRKEYDENGYVSIKPVLSGFEGIDSQTVQRLEPRWFAQLSHTFAGPYGGLFQYRHQYERHLFGLGATLAVGEGEISTSYWAVQNALEISWHCRRLGFSVTADQLDESDLKSIWLSLSYGR
;
A
#
# COMPACT_ATOMS: atom_id res chain seq x y z
N MET A 1 -2.16 23.20 15.81
CA MET A 1 -1.43 24.16 14.93
C MET A 1 -1.87 23.89 13.49
N PRO A 2 -2.38 24.86 12.73
CA PRO A 2 -2.84 24.59 11.37
C PRO A 2 -1.65 24.44 10.42
N PRO A 3 -1.71 23.53 9.43
CA PRO A 3 -0.67 23.40 8.42
C PRO A 3 -0.75 24.55 7.42
N PHE A 4 0.37 25.25 7.27
CA PHE A 4 0.56 26.25 6.23
C PHE A 4 0.60 25.57 4.85
N PHE A 5 -0.42 25.79 4.05
CA PHE A 5 -0.37 25.57 2.60
C PHE A 5 0.43 26.69 1.96
N LEU A 6 1.68 26.43 1.62
CA LEU A 6 2.49 27.32 0.81
C LEU A 6 2.13 27.12 -0.66
N ALA A 7 1.26 27.98 -1.19
CA ALA A 7 0.99 28.04 -2.62
C ALA A 7 2.22 28.67 -3.33
N LEU A 8 3.10 27.82 -3.85
CA LEU A 8 4.22 28.26 -4.68
C LEU A 8 3.70 28.52 -6.11
N THR A 9 3.26 29.75 -6.40
CA THR A 9 3.01 30.22 -7.77
C THR A 9 4.34 30.55 -8.43
N LEU A 10 4.98 29.57 -9.05
CA LEU A 10 6.12 29.79 -9.94
C LEU A 10 5.60 30.28 -11.31
N SER A 11 5.58 31.58 -11.52
CA SER A 11 5.45 32.15 -12.85
C SER A 11 6.79 32.04 -13.59
N LEU A 12 6.98 30.98 -14.37
CA LEU A 12 8.13 30.81 -15.24
C LEU A 12 7.87 31.47 -16.60
N PRO A 13 8.87 32.16 -17.19
CA PRO A 13 8.71 32.79 -18.47
C PRO A 13 8.48 31.79 -19.62
N SER A 14 7.60 32.16 -20.53
CA SER A 14 7.19 31.37 -21.71
C SER A 14 8.30 31.29 -22.74
N TYR A 15 9.16 30.29 -22.67
CA TYR A 15 10.08 29.93 -23.75
C TYR A 15 9.52 28.78 -24.59
N ALA A 16 9.72 28.80 -25.89
CA ALA A 16 9.33 27.76 -26.84
C ALA A 16 9.98 26.41 -26.47
N GLY A 17 9.20 25.52 -25.84
CA GLY A 17 9.65 24.29 -25.17
C GLY A 17 9.51 24.41 -23.67
N ALA A 18 8.37 24.92 -23.17
CA ALA A 18 8.16 25.20 -21.76
C ALA A 18 8.32 23.93 -20.90
N LEU A 19 9.10 24.04 -19.83
CA LEU A 19 9.12 23.11 -18.72
C LEU A 19 7.70 23.02 -18.14
N LYS A 20 7.17 21.81 -18.04
CA LYS A 20 5.83 21.54 -17.50
C LYS A 20 5.96 20.92 -16.12
N PRO A 21 5.60 21.64 -15.06
CA PRO A 21 5.59 21.05 -13.73
C PRO A 21 4.47 20.02 -13.62
N TYR A 22 4.70 18.99 -12.79
CA TYR A 22 3.69 18.00 -12.42
C TYR A 22 3.80 17.63 -10.96
N VAL A 23 2.68 17.19 -10.40
CA VAL A 23 2.55 16.63 -9.05
C VAL A 23 1.62 15.42 -9.13
N ILE A 24 1.96 14.36 -8.42
CA ILE A 24 1.14 13.17 -8.24
C ILE A 24 1.15 12.85 -6.75
N PHE A 25 -0.03 12.68 -6.19
CA PHE A 25 -0.26 12.13 -4.86
C PHE A 25 -1.25 10.98 -4.98
N ASP A 26 -0.93 9.84 -4.36
CA ASP A 26 -1.76 8.65 -4.36
C ASP A 26 -1.61 8.00 -2.98
N MET A 27 -2.68 7.87 -2.25
CA MET A 27 -2.71 7.26 -0.92
C MET A 27 -3.85 6.26 -0.87
N GLN A 28 -3.58 5.09 -0.30
CA GLN A 28 -4.52 4.01 -0.13
C GLN A 28 -4.32 3.39 1.23
N ALA A 29 -5.41 3.13 1.94
CA ALA A 29 -5.44 2.31 3.13
C ALA A 29 -6.61 1.33 3.04
N HIS A 30 -6.37 0.09 3.44
CA HIS A 30 -7.36 -0.98 3.42
C HIS A 30 -7.11 -1.97 4.55
N SER A 31 -8.20 -2.44 5.15
CA SER A 31 -8.22 -3.51 6.13
C SER A 31 -9.43 -4.41 5.85
N GLU A 32 -9.20 -5.70 5.70
CA GLU A 32 -10.31 -6.66 5.53
C GLU A 32 -11.02 -6.96 6.86
N THR A 33 -10.34 -6.76 7.98
CA THR A 33 -10.78 -7.30 9.28
C THR A 33 -11.46 -6.29 10.19
N VAL A 34 -10.79 -5.19 10.48
CA VAL A 34 -11.26 -4.16 11.40
C VAL A 34 -11.27 -2.80 10.68
N PRO A 35 -12.04 -1.81 11.15
CA PRO A 35 -11.93 -0.44 10.66
C PRO A 35 -10.49 0.07 10.67
N ILE A 36 -10.12 0.95 9.75
CA ILE A 36 -8.78 1.53 9.65
C ILE A 36 -8.38 2.22 10.96
N LYS A 37 -9.34 2.87 11.62
CA LYS A 37 -9.12 3.51 12.92
C LYS A 37 -8.69 2.48 13.97
N ASP A 38 -9.44 1.38 14.11
CA ASP A 38 -9.15 0.32 15.06
C ASP A 38 -7.81 -0.37 14.72
N ALA A 39 -7.51 -0.51 13.41
CA ALA A 39 -6.22 -1.03 12.95
C ALA A 39 -5.02 -0.16 13.37
N MET A 40 -5.22 1.14 13.59
CA MET A 40 -4.21 2.08 14.09
C MET A 40 -4.15 2.14 15.64
N GLU A 41 -5.14 1.56 16.31
CA GLU A 41 -5.31 1.52 17.78
C GLU A 41 -5.20 0.06 18.28
N ASP A 42 -4.21 -0.70 17.76
CA ASP A 42 -3.90 -2.09 18.15
C ASP A 42 -5.10 -3.07 18.06
N TRP A 43 -6.03 -2.80 17.14
CA TRP A 43 -7.28 -3.55 16.92
C TRP A 43 -8.27 -3.50 18.11
N GLU A 44 -8.14 -2.51 18.96
CA GLU A 44 -9.12 -2.26 20.01
C GLU A 44 -10.42 -1.72 19.36
N GLY A 45 -11.51 -2.49 19.45
CA GLY A 45 -12.79 -2.13 18.85
C GLY A 45 -13.80 -3.27 18.86
N ASN A 46 -15.07 -2.94 18.55
CA ASN A 46 -16.16 -3.91 18.59
C ASN A 46 -16.48 -4.56 17.24
N SER A 47 -15.90 -4.06 16.16
CA SER A 47 -16.15 -4.54 14.80
C SER A 47 -15.02 -5.45 14.35
N PHE A 48 -15.36 -6.68 13.96
CA PHE A 48 -14.41 -7.64 13.42
C PHE A 48 -15.08 -8.46 12.31
N GLU A 49 -14.39 -8.61 11.20
CA GLU A 49 -14.71 -9.54 10.14
C GLU A 49 -13.50 -10.42 9.84
N ARG A 50 -13.73 -11.63 9.37
CA ARG A 50 -12.65 -12.50 8.94
C ARG A 50 -12.02 -11.96 7.66
N GLY A 51 -10.71 -11.92 7.62
CA GLY A 51 -9.95 -11.44 6.49
C GLY A 51 -8.48 -11.83 6.63
N GLU A 52 -7.71 -11.56 5.60
CA GLU A 52 -6.35 -12.06 5.49
C GLU A 52 -5.33 -10.96 5.21
N ASN A 53 -5.78 -9.68 5.11
CA ASN A 53 -4.81 -8.64 4.81
C ASN A 53 -5.21 -7.23 5.25
N GLN A 54 -4.16 -6.42 5.42
CA GLN A 54 -4.19 -4.97 5.60
C GLN A 54 -3.05 -4.35 4.81
N TRP A 55 -3.28 -3.21 4.17
CA TRP A 55 -2.19 -2.47 3.56
C TRP A 55 -2.39 -0.96 3.64
N VAL A 56 -1.25 -0.25 3.60
CA VAL A 56 -1.19 1.18 3.37
C VAL A 56 -0.19 1.44 2.26
N SER A 57 -0.54 2.28 1.30
CA SER A 57 0.38 2.75 0.28
C SER A 57 0.24 4.26 0.15
N ALA A 58 1.35 4.97 0.18
CA ALA A 58 1.40 6.38 -0.09
C ALA A 58 2.52 6.69 -1.09
N TRP A 59 2.17 7.40 -2.14
CA TRP A 59 3.07 7.84 -3.18
C TRP A 59 2.94 9.33 -3.40
N PHE A 60 4.05 10.03 -3.30
CA PHE A 60 4.15 11.43 -3.68
C PHE A 60 5.25 11.60 -4.71
N GLU A 61 4.95 12.28 -5.80
CA GLU A 61 5.91 12.59 -6.84
C GLU A 61 5.71 14.02 -7.33
N THR A 62 6.79 14.75 -7.49
CA THR A 62 6.78 16.08 -8.09
C THR A 62 7.98 16.26 -8.99
N GLY A 63 7.82 17.00 -10.09
CA GLY A 63 8.89 17.14 -11.05
C GLY A 63 8.58 18.07 -12.20
N LEU A 64 9.43 17.98 -13.22
CA LEU A 64 9.36 18.76 -14.43
C LEU A 64 9.44 17.85 -15.67
N ARG A 65 8.65 18.17 -16.69
CA ARG A 65 8.72 17.54 -18.02
C ARG A 65 9.19 18.54 -19.05
N TYR A 66 10.08 18.08 -19.92
CA TYR A 66 10.54 18.84 -21.08
C TYR A 66 10.56 17.93 -22.31
N LYS A 67 9.71 18.24 -23.29
CA LYS A 67 9.52 17.39 -24.49
C LYS A 67 9.20 15.93 -24.08
N ARG A 68 10.08 14.99 -24.43
CA ARG A 68 9.93 13.55 -24.16
C ARG A 68 10.48 13.13 -22.80
N TRP A 69 11.23 14.00 -22.13
CA TRP A 69 11.90 13.69 -20.88
C TRP A 69 11.21 14.30 -19.68
N GLY A 70 11.25 13.61 -18.58
CA GLY A 70 10.82 14.10 -17.29
C GLY A 70 11.83 13.73 -16.20
N MET A 71 11.90 14.56 -15.18
CA MET A 71 12.65 14.29 -13.96
C MET A 71 11.80 14.66 -12.76
N GLY A 72 11.77 13.81 -11.75
CA GLY A 72 10.98 14.03 -10.55
C GLY A 72 11.63 13.50 -9.28
N PHE A 73 11.17 14.03 -8.17
CA PHE A 73 11.45 13.53 -6.84
C PHE A 73 10.27 12.68 -6.38
N VAL A 74 10.55 11.52 -5.81
CA VAL A 74 9.57 10.55 -5.33
C VAL A 74 9.75 10.35 -3.83
N LYS A 75 8.64 10.32 -3.09
CA LYS A 75 8.55 9.72 -1.75
C LYS A 75 7.50 8.63 -1.77
N ARG A 76 7.82 7.52 -1.11
CA ARG A 76 6.89 6.40 -0.97
C ARG A 76 6.91 5.82 0.44
N TYR A 77 5.75 5.32 0.82
CA TYR A 77 5.54 4.46 1.96
C TYR A 77 4.64 3.31 1.52
N ASP A 78 5.07 2.09 1.76
CA ASP A 78 4.26 0.90 1.53
C ASP A 78 4.33 0.05 2.79
N PHE A 79 3.19 -0.47 3.19
CA PHE A 79 3.02 -1.43 4.26
C PHE A 79 2.00 -2.47 3.80
N ASP A 80 2.40 -3.71 3.77
CA ASP A 80 1.59 -4.86 3.38
C ASP A 80 1.69 -5.90 4.49
N LEU A 81 0.58 -6.16 5.16
CA LEU A 81 0.45 -7.13 6.23
C LEU A 81 -0.56 -8.18 5.80
N ARG A 82 -0.09 -9.41 5.70
CA ARG A 82 -0.90 -10.59 5.37
C ARG A 82 -0.91 -11.54 6.55
N PHE A 83 -2.04 -12.12 6.80
CA PHE A 83 -2.21 -13.05 7.93
C PHE A 83 -3.26 -14.11 7.58
N SER A 84 -3.31 -15.21 8.35
CA SER A 84 -4.43 -16.14 8.25
C SER A 84 -5.66 -15.57 8.98
N GLU A 85 -6.86 -15.96 8.57
CA GLU A 85 -8.11 -15.62 9.29
C GLU A 85 -8.02 -16.01 10.78
N ASP A 86 -7.39 -17.14 11.08
CA ASP A 86 -7.15 -17.59 12.45
C ASP A 86 -6.25 -16.63 13.23
N THR A 87 -5.19 -16.10 12.60
CA THR A 87 -4.33 -15.09 13.21
C THR A 87 -5.11 -13.83 13.54
N ALA A 88 -5.90 -13.37 12.57
CA ALA A 88 -6.73 -12.17 12.73
C ALA A 88 -7.71 -12.33 13.90
N GLU A 89 -8.42 -13.46 13.96
CA GLU A 89 -9.39 -13.74 15.01
C GLU A 89 -8.70 -13.83 16.38
N LEU A 90 -7.59 -14.57 16.49
CA LEU A 90 -6.85 -14.69 17.75
C LEU A 90 -6.34 -13.34 18.25
N TYR A 91 -5.77 -12.53 17.33
CA TYR A 91 -5.26 -11.22 17.69
C TYR A 91 -6.37 -10.28 18.17
N TRP A 92 -7.50 -10.22 17.45
CA TRP A 92 -8.65 -9.40 17.84
C TRP A 92 -9.26 -9.84 19.18
N LEU A 93 -9.42 -11.16 19.40
CA LEU A 93 -9.91 -11.69 20.69
C LEU A 93 -8.99 -11.28 21.83
N SER A 94 -7.67 -11.39 21.63
CA SER A 94 -6.67 -11.04 22.64
C SER A 94 -6.63 -9.53 22.91
N ALA A 95 -6.61 -8.70 21.88
CA ALA A 95 -6.58 -7.23 21.99
C ALA A 95 -7.79 -6.70 22.77
N ASN A 96 -8.97 -7.28 22.52
CA ASN A 96 -10.22 -6.86 23.15
C ASN A 96 -10.56 -7.63 24.45
N LYS A 97 -9.66 -8.50 24.93
CA LYS A 97 -9.87 -9.34 26.12
C LYS A 97 -11.17 -10.15 26.05
N ASN A 98 -11.52 -10.59 24.86
CA ASN A 98 -12.67 -11.45 24.62
C ASN A 98 -12.35 -12.90 25.01
N PRO A 99 -13.32 -13.69 25.50
CA PRO A 99 -13.12 -15.10 25.82
C PRO A 99 -12.64 -15.90 24.60
N LEU A 100 -11.58 -16.68 24.78
CA LEU A 100 -11.07 -17.57 23.74
C LEU A 100 -11.95 -18.82 23.60
N PRO A 101 -12.20 -19.31 22.38
CA PRO A 101 -13.00 -20.50 22.13
C PRO A 101 -12.26 -21.78 22.60
N LEU A 102 -12.81 -22.47 23.59
CA LEU A 102 -12.18 -23.65 24.21
C LEU A 102 -11.90 -24.76 23.17
N GLY A 103 -10.70 -25.35 23.29
CA GLY A 103 -10.27 -26.48 22.46
C GLY A 103 -10.01 -26.15 21.00
N ARG A 104 -9.92 -24.86 20.65
CA ARG A 104 -9.57 -24.42 19.31
C ARG A 104 -8.07 -24.32 19.14
N ASN A 105 -7.58 -24.81 18.00
CA ASN A 105 -6.24 -24.59 17.49
C ASN A 105 -6.31 -23.49 16.43
N PHE A 106 -5.51 -22.45 16.57
CA PHE A 106 -5.35 -21.36 15.61
C PHE A 106 -4.08 -21.58 14.79
N ASN A 107 -4.20 -21.62 13.48
CA ASN A 107 -3.07 -21.62 12.56
C ASN A 107 -2.53 -20.20 12.40
N VAL A 108 -1.42 -19.90 13.05
CA VAL A 108 -0.80 -18.57 13.02
C VAL A 108 0.08 -18.42 11.78
N ARG A 109 -0.22 -17.42 10.98
CA ARG A 109 0.59 -17.00 9.84
C ARG A 109 0.50 -15.50 9.68
N ILE A 110 1.66 -14.84 9.75
CA ILE A 110 1.82 -13.40 9.49
C ILE A 110 2.95 -13.24 8.48
N LYS A 111 2.77 -12.37 7.49
CA LYS A 111 3.80 -11.92 6.59
C LYS A 111 3.69 -10.40 6.49
N ALA A 112 4.75 -9.70 6.84
CA ALA A 112 4.82 -8.26 6.76
C ALA A 112 5.88 -7.83 5.75
N LYS A 113 5.53 -6.85 4.91
CA LYS A 113 6.46 -6.14 4.05
C LYS A 113 6.22 -4.66 4.16
N ALA A 114 7.23 -3.91 4.55
CA ALA A 114 7.13 -2.46 4.62
C ALA A 114 8.36 -1.79 4.03
N ILE A 115 8.18 -0.59 3.50
CA ILE A 115 9.27 0.26 3.02
C ILE A 115 8.89 1.73 3.12
N LYS A 116 9.84 2.56 3.62
CA LYS A 116 9.82 4.01 3.41
C LYS A 116 11.03 4.40 2.59
N ALA A 117 10.83 5.06 1.46
CA ALA A 117 11.91 5.45 0.58
C ALA A 117 11.66 6.81 -0.07
N SER A 118 12.75 7.46 -0.43
CA SER A 118 12.75 8.65 -1.30
C SER A 118 13.68 8.43 -2.48
N GLY A 119 13.45 9.13 -3.60
CA GLY A 119 14.26 8.88 -4.78
C GLY A 119 14.13 9.93 -5.86
N LEU A 120 14.94 9.73 -6.90
CA LEU A 120 14.91 10.53 -8.11
C LEU A 120 14.47 9.64 -9.27
N ARG A 121 13.51 10.13 -10.04
CA ARG A 121 12.98 9.46 -11.23
C ARG A 121 13.40 10.21 -12.49
N VAL A 122 13.82 9.47 -13.49
CA VAL A 122 13.94 9.94 -14.86
C VAL A 122 12.90 9.20 -15.68
N MET A 123 12.16 9.93 -16.52
CA MET A 123 11.12 9.40 -17.39
C MET A 123 11.42 9.73 -18.83
N PHE A 124 11.08 8.81 -19.71
CA PHE A 124 11.00 9.02 -21.17
C PHE A 124 9.60 8.67 -21.63
N SER A 125 9.01 9.56 -22.44
CA SER A 125 7.65 9.38 -22.95
C SER A 125 7.63 9.73 -24.45
N ASP A 126 6.96 8.91 -25.24
CA ASP A 126 6.81 9.15 -26.67
C ASP A 126 5.50 8.61 -27.22
N ALA A 127 5.11 9.10 -28.38
CA ALA A 127 3.99 8.56 -29.13
C ALA A 127 4.45 7.37 -30.00
N LEU A 128 3.63 6.33 -30.06
CA LEU A 128 3.80 5.20 -30.96
C LEU A 128 2.70 5.28 -32.04
N GLY A 129 3.01 5.94 -33.14
CA GLY A 129 2.03 6.29 -34.17
C GLY A 129 1.06 7.39 -33.71
N GLN A 130 -0.20 7.33 -34.17
CA GLN A 130 -1.23 8.33 -33.88
C GLN A 130 -2.14 7.95 -32.71
N SER A 131 -2.16 6.67 -32.33
CA SER A 131 -3.16 6.13 -31.40
C SER A 131 -2.56 5.64 -30.10
N ALA A 132 -1.24 5.55 -29.98
CA ALA A 132 -0.60 5.04 -28.78
C ALA A 132 0.41 6.04 -28.20
N PHE A 133 0.52 6.00 -26.90
CA PHE A 133 1.50 6.76 -26.11
C PHE A 133 2.06 5.86 -25.02
N TYR A 134 3.36 5.93 -24.78
CA TYR A 134 4.00 5.20 -23.70
C TYR A 134 4.93 6.08 -22.88
N SER A 135 5.14 5.69 -21.64
CA SER A 135 6.10 6.29 -20.73
C SER A 135 6.87 5.21 -19.99
N LEU A 136 8.19 5.36 -19.90
CA LEU A 136 9.06 4.50 -19.10
C LEU A 136 9.82 5.37 -18.12
N GLY A 137 9.78 4.98 -16.84
CA GLY A 137 10.47 5.68 -15.76
C GLY A 137 11.41 4.75 -15.01
N LEU A 138 12.63 5.22 -14.77
CA LEU A 138 13.60 4.60 -13.87
C LEU A 138 13.75 5.48 -12.63
N THR A 139 13.54 4.89 -11.46
CA THR A 139 13.67 5.58 -10.17
C THR A 139 14.85 4.98 -9.42
N TYR A 140 15.82 5.79 -9.03
CA TYR A 140 16.76 5.44 -7.98
C TYR A 140 16.14 5.73 -6.63
N LEU A 141 16.18 4.75 -5.72
CA LEU A 141 15.58 4.82 -4.38
C LEU A 141 16.66 4.76 -3.30
N LYS A 142 16.51 5.60 -2.29
CA LYS A 142 17.16 5.48 -1.00
C LYS A 142 16.09 5.17 0.03
N ALA A 143 16.15 3.97 0.60
CA ALA A 143 15.23 3.51 1.63
C ALA A 143 15.89 3.64 3.01
N HIS A 144 15.06 3.93 4.01
CA HIS A 144 15.49 4.17 5.40
C HIS A 144 14.62 3.42 6.41
N TYR A 145 13.62 2.68 5.94
CA TYR A 145 12.77 1.84 6.77
C TYR A 145 12.41 0.58 6.00
N THR A 146 12.52 -0.57 6.65
CA THR A 146 12.02 -1.85 6.16
C THR A 146 11.51 -2.72 7.30
N VAL A 147 10.51 -3.52 6.98
CA VAL A 147 10.16 -4.79 7.62
C VAL A 147 9.96 -5.78 6.48
N ASP A 148 10.58 -6.94 6.54
CA ASP A 148 10.39 -8.00 5.53
C ASP A 148 10.56 -9.36 6.19
N GLY A 149 9.48 -10.10 6.35
CA GLY A 149 9.48 -11.42 6.97
C GLY A 149 8.14 -11.84 7.51
N GLY A 150 8.15 -12.74 8.49
CA GLY A 150 6.89 -13.23 9.02
C GLY A 150 7.01 -14.12 10.26
N ILE A 151 5.83 -14.57 10.68
CA ILE A 151 5.62 -15.48 11.81
C ILE A 151 4.73 -16.61 11.32
N THR A 152 5.08 -17.85 11.63
CA THR A 152 4.27 -19.04 11.33
C THR A 152 4.26 -20.00 12.49
N GLY A 153 3.15 -20.72 12.68
CA GLY A 153 3.03 -21.70 13.73
C GLY A 153 1.58 -21.93 14.14
N PHE A 154 1.36 -22.21 15.40
CA PHE A 154 0.01 -22.44 15.91
C PHE A 154 -0.12 -21.92 17.35
N ALA A 155 -1.39 -21.75 17.77
CA ALA A 155 -1.76 -21.44 19.14
C ALA A 155 -2.96 -22.32 19.57
N ASP A 156 -2.79 -23.06 20.64
CA ASP A 156 -3.79 -23.96 21.22
C ASP A 156 -4.44 -23.32 22.43
N VAL A 157 -5.75 -23.15 22.41
CA VAL A 157 -6.51 -22.56 23.51
C VAL A 157 -6.62 -23.56 24.68
N ILE A 158 -6.10 -23.17 25.84
CA ILE A 158 -6.13 -23.94 27.07
C ILE A 158 -7.36 -23.60 27.89
N ASN A 159 -7.68 -22.33 28.01
CA ASN A 159 -8.86 -21.82 28.67
C ASN A 159 -9.30 -20.48 28.04
N GLU A 160 -10.37 -19.90 28.53
CA GLU A 160 -10.96 -18.69 27.97
C GLU A 160 -10.02 -17.44 27.96
N LYS A 161 -8.88 -17.51 28.66
CA LYS A 161 -7.94 -16.39 28.81
C LYS A 161 -6.51 -16.74 28.44
N ASP A 162 -6.25 -18.00 28.08
CA ASP A 162 -4.89 -18.47 27.88
C ASP A 162 -4.79 -19.45 26.71
N TYR A 163 -3.65 -19.40 26.03
CA TYR A 163 -3.30 -20.32 24.94
C TYR A 163 -1.81 -20.69 25.00
N GLU A 164 -1.49 -21.88 24.54
CA GLU A 164 -0.12 -22.32 24.26
C GLU A 164 0.19 -22.03 22.80
N PHE A 165 1.44 -21.64 22.52
CA PHE A 165 1.87 -21.36 21.16
C PHE A 165 3.26 -21.91 20.89
N ASP A 166 3.48 -22.21 19.61
CA ASP A 166 4.76 -22.59 19.03
C ASP A 166 4.88 -21.86 17.69
N LEU A 167 5.74 -20.83 17.65
CA LEU A 167 5.85 -19.90 16.55
C LEU A 167 7.29 -19.84 16.05
N LEU A 168 7.47 -19.98 14.75
CA LEU A 168 8.70 -19.66 14.02
C LEU A 168 8.65 -18.22 13.59
N ILE A 169 9.67 -17.45 13.94
CA ILE A 169 9.84 -16.03 13.60
C ILE A 169 11.05 -15.90 12.68
N ASP A 170 10.88 -15.21 11.57
CA ASP A 170 11.95 -14.88 10.61
C ASP A 170 11.62 -13.54 9.96
N TYR A 171 12.39 -12.48 10.31
CA TYR A 171 12.19 -11.16 9.72
C TYR A 171 13.44 -10.29 9.79
N HIS A 172 13.59 -9.45 8.74
CA HIS A 172 14.54 -8.36 8.66
C HIS A 172 13.84 -7.02 8.94
N TYR A 173 14.54 -6.10 9.57
CA TYR A 173 13.95 -4.83 9.99
C TYR A 173 14.99 -3.71 10.10
N THR A 174 14.49 -2.48 10.14
CA THR A 174 15.30 -1.29 10.51
C THR A 174 14.97 -0.81 11.92
N GLU A 175 13.82 -1.20 12.44
CA GLU A 175 13.32 -0.89 13.77
C GLU A 175 12.65 -2.14 14.32
N ASP A 176 13.07 -2.59 15.50
CA ASP A 176 12.52 -3.80 16.12
C ASP A 176 11.22 -3.47 16.87
N THR A 177 10.10 -3.64 16.18
CA THR A 177 8.77 -3.38 16.74
C THR A 177 8.22 -4.52 17.60
N LEU A 178 8.87 -5.72 17.59
CA LEU A 178 8.42 -6.86 18.39
C LEU A 178 9.09 -6.91 19.76
N PHE A 179 10.34 -6.47 19.86
CA PHE A 179 11.15 -6.62 21.08
C PHE A 179 11.75 -5.31 21.59
N ASP A 180 11.42 -4.17 20.95
CA ASP A 180 11.90 -2.81 21.32
C ASP A 180 13.42 -2.71 21.48
N ARG A 181 14.18 -3.47 20.67
CA ARG A 181 15.65 -3.44 20.74
C ARG A 181 16.20 -2.25 19.97
N VAL A 182 17.22 -1.63 20.53
CA VAL A 182 17.97 -0.58 19.84
C VAL A 182 18.89 -1.23 18.81
N VAL A 183 18.67 -0.95 17.54
CA VAL A 183 19.49 -1.40 16.42
C VAL A 183 20.06 -0.22 15.66
N GLU A 184 21.22 -0.40 15.02
CA GLU A 184 21.74 0.60 14.08
C GLU A 184 20.84 0.61 12.83
N GLU A 185 20.41 1.79 12.40
CA GLU A 185 19.52 1.94 11.25
C GLU A 185 20.26 1.60 9.95
N PRO A 186 19.93 0.48 9.27
CA PRO A 186 20.51 0.16 7.99
C PRO A 186 20.02 1.12 6.90
N SER A 187 20.78 1.25 5.83
CA SER A 187 20.38 2.04 4.68
C SER A 187 20.22 1.16 3.45
N GLY A 188 19.07 1.30 2.78
CA GLY A 188 18.76 0.60 1.54
C GLY A 188 18.93 1.50 0.32
N LYS A 189 19.47 0.93 -0.77
CA LYS A 189 19.57 1.59 -2.07
C LYS A 189 19.05 0.67 -3.15
N GLY A 190 18.34 1.23 -4.14
CA GLY A 190 17.79 0.38 -5.16
C GLY A 190 17.24 1.12 -6.37
N PHE A 191 16.59 0.35 -7.23
CA PHE A 191 15.99 0.86 -8.45
C PHE A 191 14.58 0.27 -8.61
N ALA A 192 13.69 1.10 -9.16
CA ALA A 192 12.34 0.70 -9.52
C ALA A 192 12.00 1.20 -10.94
N VAL A 193 11.36 0.35 -11.72
CA VAL A 193 10.90 0.66 -13.08
C VAL A 193 9.40 0.85 -13.06
N VAL A 194 8.94 1.93 -13.72
CA VAL A 194 7.53 2.21 -13.97
C VAL A 194 7.30 2.24 -15.47
N ALA A 195 6.24 1.60 -15.93
CA ALA A 195 5.79 1.65 -17.31
C ALA A 195 4.34 2.13 -17.38
N GLU A 196 4.02 2.93 -18.38
CA GLU A 196 2.67 3.40 -18.68
C GLU A 196 2.42 3.28 -20.17
N PHE A 197 1.22 2.85 -20.53
CA PHE A 197 0.78 2.71 -21.91
C PHE A 197 -0.66 3.19 -22.05
N ASN A 198 -0.90 4.03 -23.05
CA ASN A 198 -2.22 4.53 -23.40
C ASN A 198 -2.49 4.20 -24.88
N TYR A 199 -3.68 3.72 -25.16
CA TYR A 199 -4.10 3.40 -26.52
C TYR A 199 -5.52 3.89 -26.80
N GLN A 200 -5.67 4.63 -27.89
CA GLN A 200 -6.95 5.10 -28.39
C GLN A 200 -7.41 4.22 -29.54
N PHE A 201 -8.47 3.46 -29.34
CA PHE A 201 -9.11 2.69 -30.41
C PHE A 201 -9.97 3.59 -31.31
N ALA A 202 -10.23 3.16 -32.54
CA ALA A 202 -10.99 3.93 -33.53
C ALA A 202 -12.47 4.18 -33.13
N ASN A 203 -13.02 3.40 -32.19
CA ASN A 203 -14.41 3.38 -31.77
C ASN A 203 -14.67 4.14 -30.46
N ALA A 204 -13.93 5.21 -30.18
CA ALA A 204 -14.04 6.00 -28.96
C ALA A 204 -13.76 5.20 -27.64
N THR A 205 -13.04 4.07 -27.76
CA THR A 205 -12.55 3.29 -26.64
C THR A 205 -11.11 3.66 -26.32
N GLN A 206 -10.78 3.79 -25.05
CA GLN A 206 -9.43 4.08 -24.57
C GLN A 206 -8.98 2.99 -23.61
N LEU A 207 -7.73 2.57 -23.74
CA LEU A 207 -7.05 1.70 -22.80
C LEU A 207 -5.91 2.48 -22.14
N HIS A 208 -5.87 2.47 -20.82
CA HIS A 208 -4.75 2.94 -20.02
C HIS A 208 -4.22 1.79 -19.18
N VAL A 209 -2.92 1.56 -19.22
CA VAL A 209 -2.24 0.56 -18.38
C VAL A 209 -1.04 1.21 -17.72
N GLN A 210 -0.90 1.00 -16.43
CA GLN A 210 0.27 1.42 -15.65
C GLN A 210 0.79 0.26 -14.83
N VAL A 211 2.11 0.10 -14.81
CA VAL A 211 2.79 -0.84 -13.91
C VAL A 211 3.81 -0.07 -13.10
N ARG A 212 3.70 -0.12 -11.78
CA ARG A 212 4.72 0.34 -10.84
C ARG A 212 5.53 -0.85 -10.35
N ASP A 213 6.80 -0.65 -10.07
CA ASP A 213 7.71 -1.67 -9.55
C ASP A 213 7.85 -2.90 -10.48
N LEU A 214 7.75 -2.71 -11.80
CA LEU A 214 7.89 -3.78 -12.81
C LEU A 214 9.17 -4.61 -12.60
N PHE A 215 10.26 -3.91 -12.26
CA PHE A 215 11.50 -4.45 -11.72
C PHE A 215 11.93 -3.54 -10.59
N ALA A 216 11.92 -4.03 -9.36
CA ALA A 216 12.26 -3.21 -8.21
C ALA A 216 12.93 -4.04 -7.12
N ASN A 217 14.18 -3.68 -6.80
CA ASN A 217 14.97 -4.29 -5.74
C ASN A 217 15.60 -3.18 -4.90
N ILE A 218 15.57 -3.37 -3.59
CA ILE A 218 16.30 -2.57 -2.62
C ILE A 218 17.37 -3.46 -1.99
N TYR A 219 18.60 -3.03 -2.07
CA TYR A 219 19.75 -3.66 -1.44
C TYR A 219 20.01 -2.97 -0.11
N TRP A 220 19.90 -3.72 0.96
CA TRP A 220 20.11 -3.26 2.32
C TRP A 220 21.52 -3.67 2.77
N ASP A 221 22.28 -2.71 3.26
CA ASP A 221 23.59 -2.94 3.88
C ASP A 221 23.38 -3.06 5.39
N GLU A 222 23.98 -4.07 6.02
CA GLU A 222 23.96 -4.31 7.47
C GLU A 222 22.52 -4.40 8.05
N SER A 223 21.68 -5.26 7.44
CA SER A 223 20.28 -5.43 7.83
C SER A 223 20.15 -6.27 9.10
N PRO A 224 19.63 -5.74 10.21
CA PRO A 224 19.29 -6.53 11.38
C PRO A 224 18.21 -7.57 11.06
N TYR A 225 18.35 -8.75 11.64
CA TYR A 225 17.37 -9.83 11.52
C TYR A 225 17.16 -10.55 12.84
N THR A 226 16.02 -11.18 12.96
CA THR A 226 15.68 -12.11 14.04
C THR A 226 15.13 -13.38 13.42
N GLU A 227 15.73 -14.51 13.78
CA GLU A 227 15.25 -15.86 13.45
C GLU A 227 15.15 -16.68 14.72
N GLY A 228 14.00 -17.27 15.01
CA GLY A 228 13.85 -18.03 16.24
C GLY A 228 12.52 -18.70 16.44
N LEU A 229 12.48 -19.47 17.51
CA LEU A 229 11.28 -20.14 18.02
C LEU A 229 10.76 -19.38 19.25
N ALA A 230 9.51 -18.98 19.20
CA ALA A 230 8.79 -18.45 20.34
C ALA A 230 7.83 -19.52 20.86
N THR A 231 7.97 -19.92 22.13
CA THR A 231 7.13 -20.92 22.74
C THR A 231 6.49 -20.41 24.03
N SER A 232 5.37 -21.00 24.40
CA SER A 232 4.62 -20.66 25.61
C SER A 232 5.24 -21.15 26.91
N ASN A 233 6.45 -21.70 26.91
CA ASN A 233 7.11 -22.23 28.10
C ASN A 233 7.35 -21.20 29.23
N ARG A 234 7.28 -19.90 28.91
CA ARG A 234 7.31 -18.81 29.88
C ARG A 234 6.24 -17.78 29.49
N LYS A 235 5.08 -17.90 30.10
CA LYS A 235 3.96 -16.99 29.91
C LYS A 235 4.03 -15.88 30.96
N GLU A 236 3.72 -14.65 30.52
CA GLU A 236 3.36 -13.56 31.42
C GLU A 236 1.85 -13.34 31.31
N TYR A 237 1.24 -12.89 32.40
CA TYR A 237 -0.19 -12.61 32.45
C TYR A 237 -0.41 -11.17 32.86
N ASP A 238 -1.42 -10.53 32.31
CA ASP A 238 -1.85 -9.21 32.74
C ASP A 238 -2.58 -9.29 34.11
N GLU A 239 -2.93 -8.13 34.68
CA GLU A 239 -3.65 -8.05 35.98
C GLU A 239 -5.03 -8.71 35.95
N ASN A 240 -5.62 -8.95 34.78
CA ASN A 240 -6.90 -9.63 34.59
C ASN A 240 -6.75 -11.13 34.30
N GLY A 241 -5.50 -11.62 34.24
CA GLY A 241 -5.15 -13.00 33.99
C GLY A 241 -5.21 -13.44 32.54
N TYR A 242 -5.17 -12.48 31.58
CA TYR A 242 -4.98 -12.79 30.17
C TYR A 242 -3.50 -12.96 29.85
N VAL A 243 -3.19 -13.90 28.97
CA VAL A 243 -1.82 -14.13 28.53
C VAL A 243 -1.31 -12.89 27.79
N SER A 244 -0.14 -12.41 28.19
CA SER A 244 0.57 -11.33 27.52
C SER A 244 1.59 -11.94 26.57
N ILE A 245 1.58 -11.52 25.31
CA ILE A 245 2.51 -12.02 24.30
C ILE A 245 3.85 -11.31 24.47
N LYS A 246 4.67 -11.82 25.40
CA LYS A 246 6.12 -11.57 25.44
C LYS A 246 6.82 -12.91 25.35
N PRO A 247 6.99 -13.46 24.15
CA PRO A 247 7.58 -14.78 23.97
C PRO A 247 9.03 -14.78 24.45
N VAL A 248 9.42 -15.84 25.12
CA VAL A 248 10.84 -16.14 25.29
C VAL A 248 11.35 -16.69 23.97
N LEU A 249 12.11 -15.88 23.27
CA LEU A 249 12.73 -16.27 22.04
C LEU A 249 13.90 -17.20 22.33
N SER A 250 13.90 -18.36 21.71
CA SER A 250 15.06 -19.23 21.56
C SER A 250 15.51 -19.10 20.11
N GLY A 251 16.46 -18.21 19.81
CA GLY A 251 16.83 -17.95 18.42
C GLY A 251 18.10 -17.18 18.26
N PHE A 252 18.37 -16.76 17.04
CA PHE A 252 19.53 -16.00 16.63
C PHE A 252 19.08 -14.59 16.23
N GLU A 253 19.86 -13.64 16.68
CA GLU A 253 19.81 -12.26 16.25
C GLU A 253 21.14 -11.93 15.62
N GLY A 254 21.11 -11.20 14.53
CA GLY A 254 22.31 -10.87 13.82
C GLY A 254 22.14 -9.68 12.91
N ILE A 255 23.20 -9.41 12.19
CA ILE A 255 23.24 -8.42 11.14
C ILE A 255 23.68 -9.12 9.87
N ASP A 256 22.82 -9.16 8.87
CA ASP A 256 23.19 -9.61 7.54
C ASP A 256 23.95 -8.52 6.81
N SER A 257 25.12 -8.84 6.31
CA SER A 257 25.97 -7.90 5.60
C SER A 257 25.32 -7.30 4.36
N GLN A 258 24.43 -8.07 3.71
CA GLN A 258 23.64 -7.62 2.58
C GLN A 258 22.37 -8.45 2.41
N THR A 259 21.22 -7.78 2.32
CA THR A 259 19.93 -8.40 1.98
C THR A 259 19.27 -7.69 0.81
N VAL A 260 18.37 -8.39 0.11
CA VAL A 260 17.66 -7.85 -1.04
C VAL A 260 16.17 -7.94 -0.81
N GLN A 261 15.54 -6.80 -0.60
CA GLN A 261 14.07 -6.68 -0.56
C GLN A 261 13.54 -6.49 -1.97
N ARG A 262 12.75 -7.44 -2.45
CA ARG A 262 12.06 -7.34 -3.74
C ARG A 262 10.68 -6.72 -3.55
N LEU A 263 10.41 -5.64 -4.30
CA LEU A 263 9.10 -5.01 -4.34
C LEU A 263 8.26 -5.67 -5.44
N GLU A 264 7.01 -5.98 -5.12
CA GLU A 264 6.11 -6.66 -6.04
C GLU A 264 5.51 -5.68 -7.07
N PRO A 265 5.40 -6.09 -8.36
CA PRO A 265 4.78 -5.26 -9.38
C PRO A 265 3.32 -4.95 -9.05
N ARG A 266 2.93 -3.68 -9.21
CA ARG A 266 1.56 -3.20 -9.03
C ARG A 266 1.01 -2.75 -10.37
N TRP A 267 -0.12 -3.34 -10.75
CA TRP A 267 -0.78 -3.11 -12.02
C TRP A 267 -2.03 -2.28 -11.84
N PHE A 268 -2.24 -1.37 -12.76
CA PHE A 268 -3.50 -0.68 -12.97
C PHE A 268 -3.83 -0.72 -14.44
N ALA A 269 -5.05 -1.12 -14.78
CA ALA A 269 -5.57 -1.04 -16.15
C ALA A 269 -6.96 -0.43 -16.11
N GLN A 270 -7.25 0.44 -17.08
CA GLN A 270 -8.53 1.08 -17.25
C GLN A 270 -8.95 1.01 -18.72
N LEU A 271 -10.15 0.53 -18.96
CA LEU A 271 -10.80 0.55 -20.26
C LEU A 271 -12.01 1.47 -20.15
N SER A 272 -12.06 2.54 -20.95
CA SER A 272 -13.18 3.44 -21.04
C SER A 272 -13.75 3.47 -22.44
N HIS A 273 -15.07 3.63 -22.56
CA HIS A 273 -15.77 3.75 -23.82
C HIS A 273 -16.78 4.90 -23.75
N THR A 274 -16.68 5.84 -24.70
CA THR A 274 -17.62 6.95 -24.81
C THR A 274 -18.79 6.52 -25.71
N PHE A 275 -20.01 6.58 -25.17
CA PHE A 275 -21.24 6.34 -25.92
C PHE A 275 -21.68 7.60 -26.72
N ALA A 276 -22.84 7.56 -27.29
CA ALA A 276 -23.44 8.75 -27.89
C ALA A 276 -23.73 9.79 -26.80
N GLY A 277 -23.32 11.06 -27.04
CA GLY A 277 -23.48 12.14 -26.08
C GLY A 277 -22.35 12.20 -25.04
N PRO A 278 -22.61 12.75 -23.83
CA PRO A 278 -21.58 12.98 -22.82
C PRO A 278 -21.30 11.78 -21.92
N TYR A 279 -21.93 10.66 -22.15
CA TYR A 279 -21.88 9.48 -21.26
C TYR A 279 -20.87 8.45 -21.75
N GLY A 280 -20.26 7.74 -20.83
CA GLY A 280 -19.36 6.61 -21.09
C GLY A 280 -19.45 5.51 -20.05
N GLY A 281 -18.84 4.39 -20.37
CA GLY A 281 -18.64 3.25 -19.47
C GLY A 281 -17.16 3.13 -19.10
N LEU A 282 -16.88 2.57 -17.92
CA LEU A 282 -15.56 2.46 -17.34
C LEU A 282 -15.40 1.09 -16.69
N PHE A 283 -14.34 0.38 -17.06
CA PHE A 283 -13.87 -0.83 -16.37
C PHE A 283 -12.46 -0.58 -15.87
N GLN A 284 -12.20 -0.93 -14.62
CA GLN A 284 -10.90 -0.76 -13.97
C GLN A 284 -10.45 -2.09 -13.35
N TYR A 285 -9.15 -2.32 -13.39
CA TYR A 285 -8.49 -3.45 -12.76
C TYR A 285 -7.25 -2.96 -12.04
N ARG A 286 -7.05 -3.46 -10.81
CA ARG A 286 -5.81 -3.29 -10.05
C ARG A 286 -5.31 -4.64 -9.56
N HIS A 287 -4.01 -4.84 -9.58
CA HIS A 287 -3.33 -5.92 -8.90
C HIS A 287 -2.25 -5.33 -8.01
N GLN A 288 -2.39 -5.53 -6.73
CA GLN A 288 -1.42 -5.08 -5.72
C GLN A 288 -1.53 -5.96 -4.48
N TYR A 289 -0.41 -6.19 -3.80
CA TYR A 289 -0.36 -6.96 -2.56
C TYR A 289 -1.04 -8.34 -2.71
N GLU A 290 -0.79 -9.02 -3.86
CA GLU A 290 -1.39 -10.31 -4.26
C GLU A 290 -2.94 -10.29 -4.35
N ARG A 291 -3.57 -9.11 -4.41
CA ARG A 291 -5.02 -8.95 -4.56
C ARG A 291 -5.39 -8.44 -5.95
N HIS A 292 -6.46 -9.00 -6.48
CA HIS A 292 -7.08 -8.59 -7.74
C HIS A 292 -8.33 -7.79 -7.43
N LEU A 293 -8.35 -6.52 -7.82
CA LEU A 293 -9.42 -5.57 -7.54
C LEU A 293 -10.07 -5.15 -8.85
N PHE A 294 -11.38 -5.17 -8.90
CA PHE A 294 -12.16 -4.86 -10.10
C PHE A 294 -13.14 -3.73 -9.81
N GLY A 295 -13.13 -2.72 -10.67
CA GLY A 295 -14.05 -1.60 -10.65
C GLY A 295 -14.88 -1.53 -11.93
N LEU A 296 -16.16 -1.25 -11.79
CA LEU A 296 -17.08 -0.99 -12.91
C LEU A 296 -17.76 0.34 -12.67
N GLY A 297 -17.84 1.18 -13.70
CA GLY A 297 -18.32 2.53 -13.54
C GLY A 297 -18.86 3.18 -14.80
N ALA A 298 -19.21 4.45 -14.63
CA ALA A 298 -19.67 5.32 -15.68
C ALA A 298 -18.92 6.65 -15.67
N THR A 299 -18.87 7.30 -16.83
CA THR A 299 -18.27 8.63 -17.00
C THR A 299 -19.29 9.59 -17.54
N LEU A 300 -19.14 10.88 -17.20
CA LEU A 300 -19.92 11.99 -17.67
C LEU A 300 -18.99 13.14 -18.05
N ALA A 301 -18.99 13.50 -19.34
CA ALA A 301 -18.27 14.68 -19.79
C ALA A 301 -18.99 15.96 -19.34
N VAL A 302 -18.29 16.87 -18.65
CA VAL A 302 -18.83 18.13 -18.12
C VAL A 302 -17.89 19.29 -18.51
N GLY A 303 -18.31 20.09 -19.48
CA GLY A 303 -17.48 21.18 -20.00
C GLY A 303 -16.17 20.65 -20.60
N GLU A 304 -15.03 21.08 -20.07
CA GLU A 304 -13.70 20.60 -20.49
C GLU A 304 -13.17 19.47 -19.62
N GLY A 305 -13.98 18.93 -18.72
CA GLY A 305 -13.61 17.86 -17.80
C GLY A 305 -14.53 16.65 -17.90
N GLU A 306 -14.20 15.66 -17.11
CA GLU A 306 -14.97 14.43 -16.95
C GLU A 306 -15.14 14.12 -15.47
N ILE A 307 -16.34 13.71 -15.08
CA ILE A 307 -16.64 13.11 -13.79
C ILE A 307 -16.81 11.63 -14.03
N SER A 308 -16.24 10.79 -13.18
CA SER A 308 -16.52 9.36 -13.20
C SER A 308 -16.91 8.83 -11.83
N THR A 309 -17.64 7.75 -11.83
CA THR A 309 -17.98 6.98 -10.63
C THR A 309 -17.74 5.51 -10.92
N SER A 310 -17.13 4.79 -9.97
CA SER A 310 -16.88 3.35 -10.09
C SER A 310 -17.16 2.64 -8.77
N TYR A 311 -17.71 1.45 -8.87
CA TYR A 311 -17.88 0.55 -7.75
C TYR A 311 -16.79 -0.52 -7.78
N TRP A 312 -16.03 -0.63 -6.69
CA TRP A 312 -14.97 -1.61 -6.48
C TRP A 312 -15.51 -2.79 -5.69
N ALA A 313 -15.76 -3.90 -6.38
CA ALA A 313 -16.52 -5.02 -5.84
C ALA A 313 -15.86 -5.71 -4.64
N VAL A 314 -14.51 -5.87 -4.66
CA VAL A 314 -13.78 -6.57 -3.58
C VAL A 314 -13.77 -5.75 -2.29
N GLN A 315 -13.62 -4.43 -2.39
CA GLN A 315 -13.61 -3.53 -1.24
C GLN A 315 -15.00 -3.04 -0.84
N ASN A 316 -16.04 -3.37 -1.62
CA ASN A 316 -17.39 -2.81 -1.48
C ASN A 316 -17.37 -1.26 -1.44
N ALA A 317 -16.51 -0.63 -2.22
CA ALA A 317 -16.20 0.78 -2.15
C ALA A 317 -16.68 1.54 -3.40
N LEU A 318 -17.11 2.79 -3.19
CA LEU A 318 -17.49 3.71 -4.25
C LEU A 318 -16.36 4.71 -4.50
N GLU A 319 -15.93 4.82 -5.75
CA GLU A 319 -15.01 5.85 -6.22
C GLU A 319 -15.79 6.97 -6.91
N ILE A 320 -15.44 8.20 -6.60
CA ILE A 320 -15.81 9.38 -7.36
C ILE A 320 -14.53 10.06 -7.81
N SER A 321 -14.40 10.32 -9.10
CA SER A 321 -13.27 11.05 -9.65
C SER A 321 -13.69 12.21 -10.54
N TRP A 322 -12.82 13.18 -10.59
CA TRP A 322 -12.96 14.34 -11.48
C TRP A 322 -11.64 14.61 -12.15
N HIS A 323 -11.68 14.81 -13.46
CA HIS A 323 -10.53 15.17 -14.27
C HIS A 323 -10.87 16.36 -15.16
N CYS A 324 -10.04 17.39 -15.14
CA CYS A 324 -10.20 18.55 -16.00
C CYS A 324 -8.82 19.06 -16.47
N ARG A 325 -8.61 19.08 -17.79
CA ARG A 325 -7.34 19.50 -18.41
C ARG A 325 -6.14 18.77 -17.78
N ARG A 326 -5.49 19.40 -16.79
CA ARG A 326 -4.25 18.91 -16.14
C ARG A 326 -4.44 18.54 -14.69
N LEU A 327 -5.64 18.73 -14.16
CA LEU A 327 -5.95 18.45 -12.77
C LEU A 327 -6.85 17.20 -12.69
N GLY A 328 -6.44 16.24 -11.88
CA GLY A 328 -7.23 15.04 -11.58
C GLY A 328 -7.33 14.87 -10.07
N PHE A 329 -8.50 14.46 -9.62
CA PHE A 329 -8.78 14.12 -8.21
C PHE A 329 -9.66 12.89 -8.16
N SER A 330 -9.40 11.98 -7.23
CA SER A 330 -10.33 10.89 -6.92
C SER A 330 -10.36 10.60 -5.42
N VAL A 331 -11.52 10.16 -4.97
CA VAL A 331 -11.74 9.61 -3.63
C VAL A 331 -12.52 8.31 -3.76
N THR A 332 -12.09 7.29 -3.03
CA THR A 332 -12.76 6.00 -2.92
C THR A 332 -12.94 5.71 -1.44
N ALA A 333 -14.13 5.27 -1.05
CA ALA A 333 -14.41 4.83 0.31
C ALA A 333 -15.50 3.75 0.29
N ASP A 334 -15.43 2.81 1.22
CA ASP A 334 -16.48 1.81 1.44
C ASP A 334 -17.57 2.31 2.38
N GLN A 335 -17.19 3.16 3.33
CA GLN A 335 -18.09 3.79 4.29
C GLN A 335 -17.76 5.28 4.46
N LEU A 336 -18.72 6.07 4.93
CA LEU A 336 -18.54 7.49 5.26
C LEU A 336 -18.29 7.72 6.76
N ASP A 337 -18.69 6.77 7.59
CA ASP A 337 -18.42 6.79 9.02
C ASP A 337 -17.01 6.23 9.26
N GLU A 338 -16.16 7.00 9.94
CA GLU A 338 -14.80 6.59 10.25
C GLU A 338 -14.72 5.36 11.17
N SER A 339 -15.77 5.13 11.99
CA SER A 339 -15.86 3.97 12.87
C SER A 339 -16.01 2.64 12.15
N ASP A 340 -16.46 2.66 10.89
CA ASP A 340 -16.71 1.47 10.08
C ASP A 340 -15.87 1.45 8.79
N LEU A 341 -15.08 2.50 8.55
CA LEU A 341 -14.28 2.69 7.35
C LEU A 341 -13.14 1.67 7.26
N LYS A 342 -13.20 0.75 6.30
CA LYS A 342 -12.18 -0.25 6.03
C LYS A 342 -11.34 0.03 4.78
N SER A 343 -11.84 0.86 3.86
CA SER A 343 -11.12 1.21 2.63
C SER A 343 -11.22 2.68 2.34
N ILE A 344 -10.09 3.35 2.16
CA ILE A 344 -10.02 4.72 1.67
C ILE A 344 -8.86 4.88 0.69
N TRP A 345 -9.13 5.49 -0.48
CA TRP A 345 -8.12 5.87 -1.46
C TRP A 345 -8.31 7.33 -1.84
N LEU A 346 -7.21 8.04 -1.93
CA LEU A 346 -7.15 9.45 -2.32
C LEU A 346 -6.11 9.60 -3.41
N SER A 347 -6.48 10.23 -4.50
CA SER A 347 -5.53 10.56 -5.57
C SER A 347 -5.68 12.01 -6.00
N LEU A 348 -4.56 12.66 -6.22
CA LEU A 348 -4.46 14.01 -6.77
C LEU A 348 -3.36 14.03 -7.81
N SER A 349 -3.65 14.58 -8.97
CA SER A 349 -2.65 14.76 -10.03
C SER A 349 -2.77 16.14 -10.65
N TYR A 350 -1.61 16.72 -10.99
CA TYR A 350 -1.51 17.96 -11.76
C TYR A 350 -0.43 17.82 -12.81
N GLY A 351 -0.69 18.27 -14.04
CA GLY A 351 0.30 18.30 -15.11
C GLY A 351 0.61 16.93 -15.74
N ARG A 352 -0.21 15.93 -15.46
CA ARG A 352 -0.07 14.58 -16.03
C ARG A 352 -0.55 14.51 -17.47
#